data_f42ba30399480da7b107a0640cf916d2
#
_entry.id   f42ba30399480da7b107a0640cf916d2
#
_cell.length_a   1.000
_cell.length_b   1.000
_cell.length_c   1.000
_cell.angle_alpha   90.00
_cell.angle_beta   90.00
_cell.angle_gamma   90.00
#
_symmetry.space_group_name_H-M   'P 1'
#
loop_
_entity.id
_entity.type
_entity.pdbx_description
1 polymer ?
#
loop_
_entity_poly.entity_id
_entity_poly.type
_entity_poly.pdbx_seq_one_letter_code
_entity_poly.pdbx_strand_id
1 'polypeptide(L)'
;LEELNGSTETKEEFFYLVNKRGVQLNPSEVNHAYYHDTDFMHLVNRMSEYQPLIDLDIFTDKTVMRMNDRSLVEELAAYLIKGITDKRNAVEELFESKIKSDVSELKFTRFCNIIDRVNAIQDIKPINETRYKQRNDFYTLFCFIDKHIDDSIIVLKEQYKILLYISDNGIIYPSNDDYELFKEYAINCVSQSNSKRAREKRLLFFENMLANESNTPSEEQIQLMDFAQNELEENLSTKKYDKYLLVNCIK
;
A
#
# COMPACT_ATOMS: atom_id res chain seq x y z
N LEU A 1 26.25 3.20 0.38
CA LEU A 1 26.29 4.65 0.14
C LEU A 1 26.89 5.31 1.38
N GLU A 2 27.99 6.08 1.22
CA GLU A 2 28.50 6.90 2.31
C GLU A 2 27.56 8.10 2.52
N GLU A 3 27.30 8.44 3.77
CA GLU A 3 26.51 9.62 4.13
C GLU A 3 27.30 10.89 3.79
N LEU A 4 26.63 11.84 3.16
CA LEU A 4 27.25 13.09 2.71
C LEU A 4 27.11 14.15 3.79
N ASN A 5 28.20 14.39 4.51
CA ASN A 5 28.34 15.49 5.46
C ASN A 5 29.06 16.67 4.76
N GLY A 6 28.33 17.73 4.38
CA GLY A 6 28.89 18.89 3.70
C GLY A 6 27.86 19.97 3.38
N SER A 7 28.31 21.09 2.78
CA SER A 7 27.43 22.12 2.26
C SER A 7 26.55 21.60 1.14
N THR A 8 25.44 22.27 0.84
CA THR A 8 24.54 21.91 -0.28
C THR A 8 25.31 21.84 -1.63
N GLU A 9 26.23 22.76 -1.89
CA GLU A 9 27.07 22.80 -3.09
C GLU A 9 27.96 21.55 -3.20
N THR A 10 28.57 21.11 -2.08
CA THR A 10 29.40 19.89 -2.06
C THR A 10 28.56 18.63 -2.33
N LYS A 11 27.32 18.58 -1.83
CA LYS A 11 26.38 17.49 -2.09
C LYS A 11 25.97 17.44 -3.56
N GLU A 12 25.66 18.60 -4.16
CA GLU A 12 25.30 18.72 -5.59
C GLU A 12 26.45 18.31 -6.51
N GLU A 13 27.69 18.74 -6.21
CA GLU A 13 28.87 18.32 -6.96
C GLU A 13 29.09 16.80 -6.88
N PHE A 14 28.95 16.22 -5.70
CA PHE A 14 29.06 14.77 -5.52
C PHE A 14 28.01 14.02 -6.34
N PHE A 15 26.75 14.45 -6.29
CA PHE A 15 25.68 13.84 -7.11
C PHE A 15 25.95 13.97 -8.62
N TYR A 16 26.44 15.12 -9.05
CA TYR A 16 26.83 15.31 -10.45
C TYR A 16 27.95 14.33 -10.87
N LEU A 17 28.98 14.18 -10.03
CA LEU A 17 30.12 13.30 -10.32
C LEU A 17 29.72 11.81 -10.34
N VAL A 18 28.89 11.38 -9.40
CA VAL A 18 28.39 9.99 -9.33
C VAL A 18 27.53 9.68 -10.57
N ASN A 19 26.61 10.56 -10.93
CA ASN A 19 25.76 10.38 -12.12
C ASN A 19 26.53 10.43 -13.44
N LYS A 20 27.65 11.17 -13.51
CA LYS A 20 28.47 11.28 -14.72
C LYS A 20 29.36 10.07 -14.97
N ARG A 21 29.76 9.33 -13.92
CA ARG A 21 30.78 8.26 -13.99
C ARG A 21 30.29 6.86 -13.61
N GLY A 22 29.05 6.71 -13.13
CA GLY A 22 28.55 5.48 -12.55
C GLY A 22 27.16 5.05 -13.02
N VAL A 23 26.61 4.08 -12.33
CA VAL A 23 25.20 3.70 -12.46
C VAL A 23 24.35 4.86 -11.96
N GLN A 24 23.43 5.33 -12.79
CA GLN A 24 22.55 6.44 -12.47
C GLN A 24 21.74 6.14 -11.19
N LEU A 25 21.86 7.03 -10.20
CA LEU A 25 21.10 6.91 -8.96
C LEU A 25 19.60 7.08 -9.25
N ASN A 26 18.78 6.26 -8.61
CA ASN A 26 17.34 6.45 -8.65
C ASN A 26 16.90 7.49 -7.60
N PRO A 27 15.64 8.00 -7.65
CA PRO A 27 15.16 9.02 -6.71
C PRO A 27 15.27 8.61 -5.24
N SER A 28 15.06 7.33 -4.90
CA SER A 28 15.16 6.85 -3.51
C SER A 28 16.58 6.88 -2.99
N GLU A 29 17.56 6.50 -3.82
CA GLU A 29 18.99 6.59 -3.46
C GLU A 29 19.43 8.04 -3.28
N VAL A 30 18.93 8.95 -4.12
CA VAL A 30 19.18 10.39 -4.02
C VAL A 30 18.58 10.95 -2.75
N ASN A 31 17.29 10.66 -2.48
CA ASN A 31 16.60 11.14 -1.29
C ASN A 31 17.30 10.66 -0.01
N HIS A 32 17.67 9.37 0.05
CA HIS A 32 18.37 8.81 1.20
C HIS A 32 19.69 9.51 1.48
N ALA A 33 20.50 9.77 0.45
CA ALA A 33 21.78 10.44 0.61
C ALA A 33 21.63 11.94 0.95
N TYR A 34 20.61 12.62 0.42
CA TYR A 34 20.43 14.07 0.62
C TYR A 34 19.73 14.40 1.94
N TYR A 35 18.73 13.61 2.34
CA TYR A 35 17.85 13.86 3.49
C TYR A 35 18.11 12.94 4.68
N HIS A 36 19.27 12.24 4.72
CA HIS A 36 19.57 11.21 5.72
C HIS A 36 19.41 11.67 7.17
N ASP A 37 19.65 12.96 7.47
CA ASP A 37 19.60 13.56 8.82
C ASP A 37 18.29 14.29 9.13
N THR A 38 17.24 14.08 8.33
CA THR A 38 15.94 14.68 8.58
C THR A 38 15.06 13.81 9.49
N ASP A 39 14.19 14.43 10.27
CA ASP A 39 13.24 13.73 11.14
C ASP A 39 12.38 12.73 10.36
N PHE A 40 11.97 13.10 9.14
CA PHE A 40 11.18 12.21 8.29
C PHE A 40 11.97 10.99 7.82
N MET A 41 13.23 11.16 7.42
CA MET A 41 14.08 10.03 7.01
C MET A 41 14.38 9.10 8.20
N HIS A 42 14.60 9.63 9.39
CA HIS A 42 14.76 8.80 10.60
C HIS A 42 13.51 7.96 10.87
N LEU A 43 12.30 8.54 10.71
CA LEU A 43 11.04 7.79 10.83
C LEU A 43 10.92 6.70 9.76
N VAL A 44 11.22 7.02 8.49
CA VAL A 44 11.19 6.07 7.36
C VAL A 44 12.18 4.93 7.59
N ASN A 45 13.40 5.21 8.05
CA ASN A 45 14.40 4.18 8.34
C ASN A 45 13.90 3.22 9.42
N ARG A 46 13.39 3.74 10.54
CA ARG A 46 12.81 2.91 11.61
C ARG A 46 11.66 2.02 11.12
N MET A 47 10.78 2.57 10.27
CA MET A 47 9.68 1.81 9.68
C MET A 47 10.18 0.73 8.72
N SER A 48 11.22 1.02 7.92
CA SER A 48 11.81 0.08 6.97
C SER A 48 12.53 -1.08 7.66
N GLU A 49 13.06 -0.83 8.86
CA GLU A 49 13.77 -1.82 9.69
C GLU A 49 12.83 -2.63 10.60
N TYR A 50 11.52 -2.37 10.55
CA TYR A 50 10.54 -3.11 11.34
C TYR A 50 10.46 -4.55 10.85
N GLN A 51 10.89 -5.50 11.68
CA GLN A 51 11.04 -6.90 11.29
C GLN A 51 9.75 -7.50 10.68
N PRO A 52 8.53 -7.27 11.24
CA PRO A 52 7.30 -7.78 10.64
C PRO A 52 7.02 -7.25 9.22
N LEU A 53 7.51 -6.06 8.82
CA LEU A 53 7.44 -5.60 7.43
C LEU A 53 8.40 -6.40 6.53
N ILE A 54 9.59 -6.68 7.01
CA ILE A 54 10.60 -7.47 6.29
C ILE A 54 10.09 -8.90 6.09
N ASP A 55 9.46 -9.48 7.10
CA ASP A 55 8.89 -10.83 7.08
C ASP A 55 7.73 -11.00 6.09
N LEU A 56 7.10 -9.91 5.62
CA LEU A 56 6.10 -9.96 4.54
C LEU A 56 6.71 -10.38 3.19
N ASP A 57 8.02 -10.24 3.02
CA ASP A 57 8.78 -10.59 1.81
C ASP A 57 8.17 -10.02 0.51
N ILE A 58 7.66 -8.80 0.59
CA ILE A 58 7.05 -8.10 -0.56
C ILE A 58 8.07 -7.40 -1.46
N PHE A 59 9.32 -7.31 -1.01
CA PHE A 59 10.42 -6.66 -1.73
C PHE A 59 11.41 -7.70 -2.26
N THR A 60 11.82 -7.54 -3.51
CA THR A 60 12.91 -8.35 -4.07
C THR A 60 14.27 -7.79 -3.64
N ASP A 61 15.31 -8.63 -3.61
CA ASP A 61 16.69 -8.19 -3.32
C ASP A 61 17.11 -6.98 -4.17
N LYS A 62 16.73 -6.98 -5.45
CA LYS A 62 17.00 -5.87 -6.36
C LYS A 62 16.29 -4.58 -5.93
N THR A 63 15.08 -4.68 -5.41
CA THR A 63 14.31 -3.55 -4.90
C THR A 63 15.00 -2.96 -3.68
N VAL A 64 15.43 -3.82 -2.73
CA VAL A 64 16.14 -3.41 -1.51
C VAL A 64 17.50 -2.80 -1.84
N MET A 65 18.30 -3.45 -2.70
CA MET A 65 19.61 -2.95 -3.13
C MET A 65 19.55 -1.55 -3.77
N ARG A 66 18.42 -1.20 -4.39
CA ARG A 66 18.17 0.11 -5.01
C ARG A 66 17.33 1.04 -4.14
N MET A 67 17.12 0.73 -2.86
CA MET A 67 16.32 1.50 -1.90
C MET A 67 14.88 1.81 -2.38
N ASN A 68 14.33 1.03 -3.31
CA ASN A 68 12.98 1.22 -3.80
C ASN A 68 11.91 0.72 -2.81
N ASP A 69 12.27 -0.17 -1.86
CA ASP A 69 11.51 -0.53 -0.68
C ASP A 69 11.23 0.71 0.18
N ARG A 70 12.27 1.52 0.46
CA ARG A 70 12.15 2.78 1.22
C ARG A 70 11.17 3.75 0.57
N SER A 71 11.13 3.82 -0.75
CA SER A 71 10.18 4.67 -1.47
C SER A 71 8.70 4.27 -1.22
N LEU A 72 8.39 3.01 -0.95
CA LEU A 72 7.04 2.62 -0.49
C LEU A 72 6.83 3.05 0.95
N VAL A 73 7.80 2.83 1.83
CA VAL A 73 7.69 3.23 3.25
C VAL A 73 7.56 4.74 3.40
N GLU A 74 8.25 5.56 2.57
CA GLU A 74 8.05 7.01 2.48
C GLU A 74 6.59 7.37 2.20
N GLU A 75 5.94 6.65 1.26
CA GLU A 75 4.51 6.88 0.95
C GLU A 75 3.59 6.49 2.10
N LEU A 76 3.87 5.38 2.79
CA LEU A 76 3.08 4.93 3.94
C LEU A 76 3.25 5.89 5.13
N ALA A 77 4.48 6.36 5.39
CA ALA A 77 4.75 7.36 6.41
C ALA A 77 4.07 8.70 6.09
N ALA A 78 4.14 9.14 4.83
CA ALA A 78 3.46 10.36 4.37
C ALA A 78 1.94 10.25 4.52
N TYR A 79 1.36 9.09 4.19
CA TYR A 79 -0.06 8.84 4.43
C TYR A 79 -0.43 8.94 5.91
N LEU A 80 0.33 8.34 6.80
CA LEU A 80 0.06 8.41 8.24
C LEU A 80 0.13 9.84 8.80
N ILE A 81 0.96 10.72 8.21
CA ILE A 81 1.13 12.11 8.66
C ILE A 81 0.09 13.03 8.04
N LYS A 82 -0.15 12.92 6.73
CA LYS A 82 -0.93 13.87 5.92
C LYS A 82 -2.26 13.31 5.38
N GLY A 83 -2.51 12.00 5.53
CA GLY A 83 -3.61 11.31 4.85
C GLY A 83 -3.30 11.03 3.37
N ILE A 84 -4.35 10.75 2.58
CA ILE A 84 -4.19 10.49 1.15
C ILE A 84 -3.85 11.79 0.41
N THR A 85 -2.70 11.79 -0.27
CA THR A 85 -2.15 12.93 -1.02
C THR A 85 -1.51 12.44 -2.32
N ASP A 86 -1.15 13.39 -3.20
CA ASP A 86 -0.23 13.11 -4.29
C ASP A 86 1.15 12.76 -3.73
N LYS A 87 1.73 11.67 -4.20
CA LYS A 87 3.00 11.14 -3.67
C LYS A 87 4.09 12.19 -3.63
N ARG A 88 4.36 12.82 -4.80
CA ARG A 88 5.53 13.67 -4.98
C ARG A 88 5.55 14.83 -3.99
N ASN A 89 4.50 15.62 -3.99
CA ASN A 89 4.43 16.83 -3.18
C ASN A 89 4.47 16.53 -1.68
N ALA A 90 3.76 15.47 -1.23
CA ALA A 90 3.69 15.14 0.18
C ALA A 90 5.03 14.67 0.75
N VAL A 91 5.77 13.86 0.01
CA VAL A 91 7.07 13.33 0.46
C VAL A 91 8.14 14.43 0.44
N GLU A 92 8.21 15.25 -0.64
CA GLU A 92 9.15 16.36 -0.74
C GLU A 92 8.96 17.36 0.41
N GLU A 93 7.73 17.77 0.72
CA GLU A 93 7.43 18.67 1.84
C GLU A 93 7.82 18.07 3.22
N LEU A 94 7.68 16.75 3.40
CA LEU A 94 8.01 16.10 4.65
C LEU A 94 9.51 16.02 4.90
N PHE A 95 10.33 15.89 3.87
CA PHE A 95 11.78 15.96 4.00
C PHE A 95 12.27 17.32 4.49
N GLU A 96 11.55 18.39 4.15
CA GLU A 96 11.87 19.77 4.58
C GLU A 96 11.22 20.15 5.91
N SER A 97 10.31 19.32 6.42
CA SER A 97 9.52 19.60 7.62
C SER A 97 10.20 19.04 8.87
N LYS A 98 10.05 19.78 9.98
CA LYS A 98 10.37 19.24 11.31
C LYS A 98 9.20 18.44 11.85
N ILE A 99 9.48 17.22 12.26
CA ILE A 99 8.49 16.32 12.87
C ILE A 99 8.83 16.18 14.36
N LYS A 100 7.90 16.59 15.22
CA LYS A 100 8.08 16.44 16.67
C LYS A 100 8.25 14.97 17.04
N SER A 101 9.09 14.68 18.03
CA SER A 101 9.38 13.34 18.49
C SER A 101 8.14 12.56 18.91
N ASP A 102 7.21 13.19 19.62
CA ASP A 102 5.94 12.57 20.05
C ASP A 102 5.05 12.19 18.87
N VAL A 103 5.01 13.02 17.82
CA VAL A 103 4.30 12.73 16.57
C VAL A 103 4.98 11.56 15.85
N SER A 104 6.30 11.55 15.76
CA SER A 104 7.08 10.47 15.15
C SER A 104 6.80 9.13 15.83
N GLU A 105 6.84 9.07 17.18
CA GLU A 105 6.53 7.87 17.95
C GLU A 105 5.08 7.38 17.75
N LEU A 106 4.11 8.30 17.75
CA LEU A 106 2.72 7.95 17.49
C LEU A 106 2.54 7.33 16.09
N LYS A 107 3.19 7.91 15.06
CA LYS A 107 3.09 7.41 13.69
C LYS A 107 3.82 6.10 13.50
N PHE A 108 4.96 5.91 14.15
CA PHE A 108 5.67 4.64 14.17
C PHE A 108 4.83 3.53 14.82
N THR A 109 4.27 3.78 16.00
CA THR A 109 3.38 2.83 16.69
C THR A 109 2.17 2.46 15.81
N ARG A 110 1.55 3.46 15.16
CA ARG A 110 0.42 3.22 14.25
C ARG A 110 0.83 2.36 13.07
N PHE A 111 1.99 2.63 12.47
CA PHE A 111 2.57 1.82 11.40
C PHE A 111 2.76 0.36 11.83
N CYS A 112 3.39 0.12 12.98
CA CYS A 112 3.60 -1.22 13.52
C CYS A 112 2.28 -1.97 13.67
N ASN A 113 1.27 -1.34 14.28
CA ASN A 113 -0.04 -1.95 14.47
C ASN A 113 -0.70 -2.37 13.13
N ILE A 114 -0.56 -1.56 12.07
CA ILE A 114 -1.09 -1.90 10.75
C ILE A 114 -0.33 -3.09 10.15
N ILE A 115 1.00 -3.07 10.19
CA ILE A 115 1.84 -4.15 9.65
C ILE A 115 1.61 -5.47 10.41
N ASP A 116 1.45 -5.42 11.73
CA ASP A 116 1.12 -6.60 12.54
C ASP A 116 -0.23 -7.21 12.12
N ARG A 117 -1.21 -6.39 11.76
CA ARG A 117 -2.49 -6.86 11.23
C ARG A 117 -2.35 -7.47 9.82
N VAL A 118 -1.49 -6.89 8.97
CA VAL A 118 -1.14 -7.52 7.68
C VAL A 118 -0.48 -8.87 7.91
N ASN A 119 0.43 -9.00 8.87
CA ASN A 119 1.04 -10.29 9.23
C ASN A 119 0.00 -11.30 9.74
N ALA A 120 -0.99 -10.85 10.51
CA ALA A 120 -2.01 -11.73 11.07
C ALA A 120 -2.98 -12.33 10.02
N ILE A 121 -3.07 -11.78 8.82
CA ILE A 121 -3.92 -12.32 7.74
C ILE A 121 -3.16 -13.23 6.78
N GLN A 122 -1.84 -13.14 6.71
CA GLN A 122 -1.06 -13.94 5.76
C GLN A 122 -0.87 -15.40 6.16
N ASP A 123 -1.37 -15.83 7.33
CA ASP A 123 -1.50 -17.26 7.66
C ASP A 123 -2.53 -18.00 6.77
N ILE A 124 -3.44 -17.26 6.10
CA ILE A 124 -4.34 -17.81 5.09
C ILE A 124 -3.60 -18.02 3.77
N LYS A 125 -2.90 -16.99 3.29
CA LYS A 125 -2.02 -17.02 2.13
C LYS A 125 -1.01 -15.87 2.25
N PRO A 126 0.29 -16.11 2.05
CA PRO A 126 1.30 -15.07 2.11
C PRO A 126 1.03 -13.93 1.13
N ILE A 127 1.21 -12.67 1.58
CA ILE A 127 0.98 -11.47 0.75
C ILE A 127 1.87 -11.47 -0.50
N ASN A 128 3.12 -11.95 -0.38
CA ASN A 128 4.08 -12.04 -1.48
C ASN A 128 3.67 -13.03 -2.60
N GLU A 129 2.70 -13.90 -2.35
CA GLU A 129 2.11 -14.81 -3.35
C GLU A 129 0.87 -14.23 -4.03
N THR A 130 0.46 -13.02 -3.66
CA THR A 130 -0.75 -12.37 -4.17
C THR A 130 -0.42 -11.12 -4.98
N ARG A 131 -1.44 -10.55 -5.67
CA ARG A 131 -1.29 -9.24 -6.29
C ARG A 131 -1.02 -8.12 -5.28
N TYR A 132 -1.41 -8.30 -4.02
CA TYR A 132 -1.30 -7.27 -2.96
C TYR A 132 0.14 -7.01 -2.50
N LYS A 133 1.14 -7.75 -3.01
CA LYS A 133 2.55 -7.35 -2.93
C LYS A 133 2.91 -6.17 -3.84
N GLN A 134 2.09 -5.90 -4.87
CA GLN A 134 2.34 -4.78 -5.77
C GLN A 134 2.15 -3.45 -5.04
N ARG A 135 3.03 -2.50 -5.28
CA ARG A 135 3.11 -1.22 -4.56
C ARG A 135 1.76 -0.53 -4.35
N ASN A 136 0.96 -0.39 -5.42
CA ASN A 136 -0.31 0.34 -5.36
C ASN A 136 -1.40 -0.43 -4.62
N ASP A 137 -1.42 -1.75 -4.77
CA ASP A 137 -2.34 -2.63 -4.07
C ASP A 137 -1.99 -2.72 -2.58
N PHE A 138 -0.68 -2.85 -2.24
CA PHE A 138 -0.21 -2.83 -0.85
C PHE A 138 -0.50 -1.50 -0.14
N TYR A 139 -0.23 -0.37 -0.82
CA TYR A 139 -0.59 0.95 -0.30
C TYR A 139 -2.10 1.05 0.01
N THR A 140 -2.95 0.55 -0.89
CA THR A 140 -4.40 0.57 -0.70
C THR A 140 -4.83 -0.32 0.46
N LEU A 141 -4.26 -1.54 0.57
CA LEU A 141 -4.49 -2.45 1.69
C LEU A 141 -4.07 -1.83 3.02
N PHE A 142 -2.90 -1.19 3.07
CA PHE A 142 -2.41 -0.49 4.25
C PHE A 142 -3.37 0.63 4.69
N CYS A 143 -3.81 1.47 3.75
CA CYS A 143 -4.76 2.55 4.04
C CYS A 143 -6.12 2.00 4.51
N PHE A 144 -6.59 0.90 3.93
CA PHE A 144 -7.82 0.23 4.34
C PHE A 144 -7.72 -0.30 5.77
N ILE A 145 -6.65 -1.02 6.10
CA ILE A 145 -6.43 -1.54 7.45
C ILE A 145 -6.29 -0.41 8.47
N ASP A 146 -5.63 0.71 8.12
CA ASP A 146 -5.54 1.88 9.00
C ASP A 146 -6.91 2.46 9.35
N LYS A 147 -7.82 2.58 8.38
CA LYS A 147 -9.19 3.07 8.61
C LYS A 147 -10.02 2.10 9.47
N HIS A 148 -9.75 0.82 9.38
CA HIS A 148 -10.46 -0.26 10.04
C HIS A 148 -9.61 -0.94 11.13
N ILE A 149 -8.70 -0.18 11.76
CA ILE A 149 -7.72 -0.72 12.72
C ILE A 149 -8.36 -1.34 13.96
N ASP A 150 -9.56 -0.89 14.33
CA ASP A 150 -10.29 -1.36 15.51
C ASP A 150 -11.18 -2.58 15.22
N ASP A 151 -11.35 -2.97 13.95
CA ASP A 151 -12.12 -4.15 13.59
C ASP A 151 -11.43 -5.43 14.09
N SER A 152 -12.21 -6.47 14.35
CA SER A 152 -11.64 -7.74 14.81
C SER A 152 -10.79 -8.40 13.72
N ILE A 153 -9.77 -9.15 14.14
CA ILE A 153 -8.93 -9.91 13.20
C ILE A 153 -9.74 -10.98 12.42
N ILE A 154 -10.85 -11.45 13.00
CA ILE A 154 -11.75 -12.39 12.33
C ILE A 154 -12.40 -11.73 11.12
N VAL A 155 -12.90 -10.51 11.27
CA VAL A 155 -13.47 -9.72 10.16
C VAL A 155 -12.41 -9.46 9.10
N LEU A 156 -11.22 -9.01 9.50
CA LEU A 156 -10.12 -8.75 8.56
C LEU A 156 -9.71 -10.00 7.77
N LYS A 157 -9.74 -11.18 8.40
CA LYS A 157 -9.48 -12.45 7.72
C LYS A 157 -10.56 -12.80 6.69
N GLU A 158 -11.83 -12.55 6.99
CA GLU A 158 -12.91 -12.75 6.00
C GLU A 158 -12.81 -11.75 4.83
N GLN A 159 -12.48 -10.49 5.11
CA GLN A 159 -12.19 -9.49 4.08
C GLN A 159 -11.00 -9.91 3.20
N TYR A 160 -9.94 -10.46 3.80
CA TYR A 160 -8.79 -10.95 3.05
C TYR A 160 -9.12 -12.13 2.14
N LYS A 161 -10.02 -13.03 2.53
CA LYS A 161 -10.49 -14.12 1.65
C LYS A 161 -11.14 -13.60 0.39
N ILE A 162 -11.90 -12.50 0.46
CA ILE A 162 -12.47 -11.84 -0.74
C ILE A 162 -11.35 -11.30 -1.64
N LEU A 163 -10.35 -10.65 -1.03
CA LEU A 163 -9.19 -10.17 -1.78
C LEU A 163 -8.41 -11.31 -2.44
N LEU A 164 -8.26 -12.44 -1.76
CA LEU A 164 -7.65 -13.65 -2.35
C LEU A 164 -8.46 -14.19 -3.51
N TYR A 165 -9.78 -14.29 -3.36
CA TYR A 165 -10.65 -14.73 -4.44
C TYR A 165 -10.52 -13.84 -5.68
N ILE A 166 -10.51 -12.53 -5.50
CA ILE A 166 -10.28 -11.54 -6.57
C ILE A 166 -8.89 -11.72 -7.22
N SER A 167 -7.84 -11.89 -6.39
CA SER A 167 -6.46 -12.06 -6.85
C SER A 167 -6.27 -13.35 -7.65
N ASP A 168 -6.78 -14.46 -7.12
CA ASP A 168 -6.56 -15.80 -7.68
C ASP A 168 -7.33 -16.00 -8.99
N ASN A 169 -8.49 -15.37 -9.15
CA ASN A 169 -9.28 -15.43 -10.38
C ASN A 169 -8.93 -14.33 -11.39
N GLY A 170 -8.02 -13.41 -11.06
CA GLY A 170 -7.45 -12.46 -12.02
C GLY A 170 -8.44 -11.46 -12.62
N ILE A 171 -9.57 -11.14 -11.96
CA ILE A 171 -10.61 -10.25 -12.48
C ILE A 171 -10.15 -8.79 -12.68
N ILE A 172 -9.07 -8.35 -11.97
CA ILE A 172 -8.57 -6.98 -12.04
C ILE A 172 -7.55 -6.81 -13.18
N TYR A 173 -8.00 -6.30 -14.33
CA TYR A 173 -7.14 -5.90 -15.46
C TYR A 173 -7.76 -4.73 -16.24
N PRO A 174 -6.93 -3.86 -16.89
CA PRO A 174 -7.39 -2.60 -17.49
C PRO A 174 -8.33 -2.74 -18.71
N SER A 175 -8.34 -3.89 -19.36
CA SER A 175 -9.20 -4.20 -20.50
C SER A 175 -10.40 -5.10 -20.15
N ASN A 176 -10.83 -5.09 -18.89
CA ASN A 176 -12.00 -5.83 -18.43
C ASN A 176 -13.28 -5.03 -18.71
N ASP A 177 -13.79 -5.12 -19.92
CA ASP A 177 -14.97 -4.34 -20.33
C ASP A 177 -16.29 -4.88 -19.76
N ASP A 178 -16.34 -6.13 -19.28
CA ASP A 178 -17.53 -6.78 -18.74
C ASP A 178 -17.76 -6.42 -17.25
N TYR A 179 -16.67 -6.04 -16.51
CA TYR A 179 -16.72 -5.74 -15.08
C TYR A 179 -16.07 -4.36 -14.82
N GLU A 180 -16.82 -3.30 -15.08
CA GLU A 180 -16.34 -1.92 -15.14
C GLU A 180 -15.67 -1.43 -13.86
N LEU A 181 -16.18 -1.80 -12.66
CA LEU A 181 -15.59 -1.36 -11.39
C LEU A 181 -14.21 -2.00 -11.15
N PHE A 182 -14.02 -3.26 -11.54
CA PHE A 182 -12.71 -3.92 -11.49
C PHE A 182 -11.75 -3.35 -12.52
N LYS A 183 -12.22 -3.02 -13.71
CA LYS A 183 -11.47 -2.30 -14.74
C LYS A 183 -11.02 -0.92 -14.23
N GLU A 184 -11.94 -0.15 -13.63
CA GLU A 184 -11.61 1.17 -13.08
C GLU A 184 -10.53 1.06 -11.98
N TYR A 185 -10.67 0.08 -11.08
CA TYR A 185 -9.62 -0.19 -10.09
C TYR A 185 -8.27 -0.48 -10.76
N ALA A 186 -8.24 -1.37 -11.77
CA ALA A 186 -7.03 -1.71 -12.51
C ALA A 186 -6.39 -0.49 -13.20
N ILE A 187 -7.19 0.35 -13.86
CA ILE A 187 -6.73 1.60 -14.49
C ILE A 187 -6.08 2.53 -13.45
N ASN A 188 -6.69 2.69 -12.27
CA ASN A 188 -6.14 3.50 -11.19
C ASN A 188 -4.87 2.90 -10.55
N CYS A 189 -4.56 1.61 -10.80
CA CYS A 189 -3.29 1.00 -10.41
C CYS A 189 -2.15 1.32 -11.40
N VAL A 190 -2.43 1.60 -12.68
CA VAL A 190 -1.41 1.77 -13.71
C VAL A 190 -1.31 3.19 -14.27
N SER A 191 -2.42 3.93 -14.35
CA SER A 191 -2.46 5.29 -14.90
C SER A 191 -2.53 6.31 -13.77
N GLN A 192 -1.55 7.24 -13.72
CA GLN A 192 -1.47 8.28 -12.67
C GLN A 192 -1.66 7.71 -11.24
N SER A 193 -1.21 6.50 -11.03
CA SER A 193 -1.48 5.67 -9.83
C SER A 193 -1.06 6.34 -8.50
N ASN A 194 -0.15 7.30 -8.54
CA ASN A 194 0.36 8.05 -7.39
C ASN A 194 -0.40 9.37 -7.15
N SER A 195 -1.41 9.70 -7.96
CA SER A 195 -2.26 10.86 -7.72
C SER A 195 -3.22 10.60 -6.56
N LYS A 196 -3.58 11.67 -5.83
CA LYS A 196 -4.56 11.62 -4.75
C LYS A 196 -5.87 10.97 -5.23
N ARG A 197 -6.37 11.38 -6.39
CA ARG A 197 -7.61 10.86 -6.99
C ARG A 197 -7.56 9.35 -7.21
N ALA A 198 -6.48 8.83 -7.81
CA ALA A 198 -6.37 7.40 -8.05
C ALA A 198 -6.29 6.58 -6.74
N ARG A 199 -5.59 7.11 -5.74
CA ARG A 199 -5.50 6.52 -4.40
C ARG A 199 -6.86 6.47 -3.69
N GLU A 200 -7.62 7.58 -3.74
CA GLU A 200 -8.97 7.66 -3.18
C GLU A 200 -9.93 6.68 -3.87
N LYS A 201 -9.88 6.56 -5.19
CA LYS A 201 -10.71 5.62 -5.94
C LYS A 201 -10.41 4.16 -5.61
N ARG A 202 -9.13 3.79 -5.51
CA ARG A 202 -8.75 2.44 -5.08
C ARG A 202 -9.21 2.12 -3.66
N LEU A 203 -9.07 3.08 -2.76
CA LEU A 203 -9.54 2.89 -1.38
C LEU A 203 -11.07 2.79 -1.33
N LEU A 204 -11.80 3.61 -2.10
CA LEU A 204 -13.26 3.54 -2.18
C LEU A 204 -13.73 2.17 -2.67
N PHE A 205 -13.06 1.60 -3.69
CA PHE A 205 -13.35 0.24 -4.14
C PHE A 205 -13.18 -0.79 -3.01
N PHE A 206 -12.13 -0.68 -2.18
CA PHE A 206 -11.95 -1.56 -1.02
C PHE A 206 -13.04 -1.35 0.03
N GLU A 207 -13.40 -0.10 0.32
CA GLU A 207 -14.48 0.21 1.27
C GLU A 207 -15.81 -0.42 0.83
N ASN A 208 -16.21 -0.24 -0.42
CA ASN A 208 -17.44 -0.78 -0.95
C ASN A 208 -17.44 -2.32 -1.00
N MET A 209 -16.31 -2.93 -1.36
CA MET A 209 -16.17 -4.38 -1.44
C MET A 209 -16.12 -5.05 -0.07
N LEU A 210 -15.39 -4.46 0.89
CA LEU A 210 -14.93 -5.13 2.11
C LEU A 210 -15.55 -4.55 3.40
N ALA A 211 -16.09 -3.33 3.36
CA ALA A 211 -16.60 -2.64 4.53
C ALA A 211 -18.04 -2.12 4.34
N ASN A 212 -18.84 -2.86 3.57
CA ASN A 212 -20.24 -2.52 3.31
C ASN A 212 -21.08 -2.73 4.58
N GLU A 213 -21.46 -1.65 5.26
CA GLU A 213 -22.32 -1.69 6.46
C GLU A 213 -23.82 -1.80 6.13
N SER A 214 -24.21 -1.74 4.84
CA SER A 214 -25.61 -1.86 4.44
C SER A 214 -26.14 -3.30 4.60
N ASN A 215 -27.45 -3.48 4.37
CA ASN A 215 -28.05 -4.81 4.33
C ASN A 215 -28.20 -5.36 2.91
N THR A 216 -27.78 -4.59 1.90
CA THR A 216 -27.79 -4.97 0.49
C THR A 216 -26.37 -4.96 -0.05
N PRO A 217 -26.02 -5.85 -0.98
CA PRO A 217 -24.72 -5.85 -1.63
C PRO A 217 -24.41 -4.49 -2.30
N SER A 218 -23.15 -4.08 -2.23
CA SER A 218 -22.63 -2.95 -3.03
C SER A 218 -22.54 -3.32 -4.50
N GLU A 219 -22.33 -2.33 -5.38
CA GLU A 219 -22.14 -2.57 -6.80
C GLU A 219 -20.90 -3.42 -7.08
N GLU A 220 -19.81 -3.20 -6.33
CA GLU A 220 -18.59 -4.01 -6.41
C GLU A 220 -18.85 -5.46 -6.01
N GLN A 221 -19.62 -5.68 -4.95
CA GLN A 221 -19.99 -7.03 -4.50
C GLN A 221 -20.90 -7.74 -5.50
N ILE A 222 -21.83 -7.02 -6.13
CA ILE A 222 -22.70 -7.55 -7.19
C ILE A 222 -21.84 -7.96 -8.38
N GLN A 223 -20.95 -7.10 -8.89
CA GLN A 223 -20.06 -7.46 -10.00
C GLN A 223 -19.16 -8.66 -9.69
N LEU A 224 -18.70 -8.82 -8.43
CA LEU A 224 -17.94 -10.01 -8.04
C LEU A 224 -18.79 -11.28 -8.10
N MET A 225 -20.02 -11.23 -7.64
CA MET A 225 -20.96 -12.37 -7.70
C MET A 225 -21.33 -12.71 -9.13
N ASP A 226 -21.57 -11.71 -9.99
CA ASP A 226 -21.85 -11.89 -11.41
C ASP A 226 -20.66 -12.53 -12.14
N PHE A 227 -19.43 -12.08 -11.85
CA PHE A 227 -18.22 -12.70 -12.37
C PHE A 227 -18.12 -14.18 -11.97
N ALA A 228 -18.32 -14.48 -10.69
CA ALA A 228 -18.28 -15.85 -10.19
C ALA A 228 -19.31 -16.75 -10.90
N GLN A 229 -20.50 -16.24 -11.10
CA GLN A 229 -21.57 -16.98 -11.77
C GLN A 229 -21.29 -17.18 -13.27
N ASN A 230 -20.88 -16.12 -13.98
CA ASN A 230 -20.77 -16.12 -15.43
C ASN A 230 -19.47 -16.78 -15.92
N GLU A 231 -18.35 -16.58 -15.22
CA GLU A 231 -17.03 -17.03 -15.68
C GLU A 231 -16.56 -18.32 -14.98
N LEU A 232 -17.05 -18.59 -13.76
CA LEU A 232 -16.59 -19.71 -12.95
C LEU A 232 -17.71 -20.72 -12.64
N GLU A 233 -18.95 -20.46 -13.04
CA GLU A 233 -20.13 -21.26 -12.70
C GLU A 233 -20.33 -21.43 -11.18
N GLU A 234 -19.90 -20.43 -10.38
CA GLU A 234 -20.00 -20.43 -8.93
C GLU A 234 -21.10 -19.49 -8.44
N ASN A 235 -21.95 -19.96 -7.53
CA ASN A 235 -22.99 -19.14 -6.90
C ASN A 235 -22.49 -18.63 -5.54
N LEU A 236 -21.95 -17.42 -5.52
CA LEU A 236 -21.58 -16.74 -4.29
C LEU A 236 -22.81 -16.13 -3.62
N SER A 237 -22.76 -15.99 -2.30
CA SER A 237 -23.79 -15.32 -1.50
C SER A 237 -23.15 -14.30 -0.59
N THR A 238 -23.95 -13.44 0.03
CA THR A 238 -23.46 -12.51 1.05
C THR A 238 -23.79 -12.99 2.46
N LYS A 239 -22.94 -12.63 3.42
CA LYS A 239 -23.12 -12.96 4.84
C LYS A 239 -22.67 -11.78 5.70
N LYS A 240 -23.37 -11.54 6.80
CA LYS A 240 -22.94 -10.56 7.81
C LYS A 240 -21.81 -11.12 8.66
N TYR A 241 -20.74 -10.30 8.75
CA TYR A 241 -19.63 -10.49 9.67
C TYR A 241 -19.49 -9.20 10.48
N ASP A 242 -19.88 -9.26 11.73
CA ASP A 242 -20.04 -8.09 12.58
C ASP A 242 -20.99 -7.05 11.93
N LYS A 243 -20.55 -5.84 11.70
CA LYS A 243 -21.33 -4.78 11.04
C LYS A 243 -21.32 -4.85 9.50
N TYR A 244 -20.42 -5.64 8.90
CA TYR A 244 -20.22 -5.66 7.43
C TYR A 244 -20.99 -6.80 6.73
N LEU A 245 -21.55 -6.49 5.60
CA LEU A 245 -22.05 -7.46 4.62
C LEU A 245 -20.90 -7.82 3.68
N LEU A 246 -20.45 -9.07 3.72
CA LEU A 246 -19.34 -9.56 2.92
C LEU A 246 -19.77 -10.63 1.93
N VAL A 247 -19.12 -10.71 0.77
CA VAL A 247 -19.27 -11.83 -0.16
C VAL A 247 -18.63 -13.07 0.44
N ASN A 248 -19.36 -14.16 0.52
CA ASN A 248 -18.87 -15.42 1.05
C ASN A 248 -18.18 -16.23 -0.06
N CYS A 249 -16.86 -16.14 -0.12
CA CYS A 249 -16.00 -16.80 -1.12
C CYS A 249 -15.45 -18.16 -0.64
N ILE A 250 -16.07 -18.78 0.36
CA ILE A 250 -15.61 -20.07 0.89
C ILE A 250 -16.20 -21.21 0.06
N LYS A 251 -15.33 -22.05 -0.51
CA LYS A 251 -15.69 -23.40 -0.98
C LYS A 251 -15.73 -24.38 0.16
#